data_4050c39f6854536ab3db9dbf92a5f0c1
#
_entry.id   4050c39f6854536ab3db9dbf92a5f0c1
#
_cell.length_a   1.000
_cell.length_b   1.000
_cell.length_c   1.000
_cell.angle_alpha   90.00
_cell.angle_beta   90.00
_cell.angle_gamma   90.00
#
_symmetry.space_group_name_H-M   'P 1'
#
loop_
_entity.id
_entity.type
_entity.pdbx_description
1 polymer ?
#
loop_
_entity_poly.entity_id
_entity_poly.type
_entity_poly.pdbx_seq_one_letter_code
_entity_poly.pdbx_strand_id
1 'polypeptide(L)'
;MIWENSGGIFSMKYKLIAMDLDGTLTNSQKEITDETRDVLIRLEELGVKLVLASGRPTPGLYKEAKTLRMDEFGGYILSFNGAAVHEYPSMRCIYSNTIDPHYIRPIINNAKALNLGILTYQGDNIIVDDPDTYKAKYEQKITCMGMKVVDDLREYVDFAPNKFLVSGPEEYLKSVYQDFKMPFGDRLSIYTSAPFYIEVVSNGINKSIGLEHVVKDCGISKDEIVAFGDEMNDLIMLQYAGYGVAMGNAVKPVKLIAKEVTASNDEDGIAKTLKKLFEDVL
;
A
#
# COMPACT_ATOMS: atom_id res chain seq x y z
N MET A 1 -9.92 -24.71 14.60
CA MET A 1 -11.15 -24.68 15.41
C MET A 1 -12.32 -24.74 14.43
N ILE A 2 -13.06 -25.84 14.44
CA ILE A 2 -14.18 -26.10 13.53
C ILE A 2 -15.38 -25.35 14.11
N TRP A 3 -15.91 -24.38 13.40
CA TRP A 3 -17.14 -23.69 13.77
C TRP A 3 -18.31 -24.52 13.23
N GLU A 4 -18.89 -25.36 14.07
CA GLU A 4 -20.23 -25.87 13.86
C GLU A 4 -21.22 -24.82 14.37
N ASN A 5 -21.85 -24.07 13.49
CA ASN A 5 -23.06 -23.34 13.80
C ASN A 5 -24.21 -23.93 12.99
N SER A 6 -25.20 -24.40 13.70
CA SER A 6 -26.48 -24.93 13.23
C SER A 6 -27.33 -23.82 12.60
N GLY A 7 -27.17 -23.62 11.33
CA GLY A 7 -27.95 -22.71 10.47
C GLY A 7 -27.24 -22.67 9.14
N GLY A 8 -27.87 -23.07 8.07
CA GLY A 8 -27.36 -23.33 6.71
C GLY A 8 -26.04 -22.68 6.37
N ILE A 9 -25.09 -23.48 5.89
CA ILE A 9 -23.76 -23.00 5.45
C ILE A 9 -23.95 -22.13 4.20
N PHE A 10 -24.15 -20.83 4.41
CA PHE A 10 -23.96 -19.86 3.33
C PHE A 10 -22.46 -19.77 3.06
N SER A 11 -21.98 -20.52 2.08
CA SER A 11 -20.60 -20.41 1.62
C SER A 11 -20.48 -19.12 0.82
N MET A 12 -20.00 -18.06 1.45
CA MET A 12 -19.70 -16.82 0.73
C MET A 12 -18.64 -17.09 -0.34
N LYS A 13 -18.92 -16.65 -1.56
CA LYS A 13 -18.00 -16.81 -2.69
C LYS A 13 -16.68 -16.07 -2.45
N TYR A 14 -16.76 -14.85 -1.91
CA TYR A 14 -15.58 -14.02 -1.66
C TYR A 14 -15.28 -14.00 -0.17
N LYS A 15 -14.02 -14.22 0.16
CA LYS A 15 -13.51 -14.35 1.53
C LYS A 15 -12.51 -13.25 1.92
N LEU A 16 -12.05 -12.50 0.92
CA LEU A 16 -11.05 -11.46 1.11
C LEU A 16 -11.35 -10.26 0.22
N ILE A 17 -11.21 -9.07 0.79
CA ILE A 17 -11.35 -7.80 0.09
C ILE A 17 -10.02 -7.05 0.19
N ALA A 18 -9.37 -6.81 -0.95
CA ALA A 18 -8.14 -6.03 -1.05
C ALA A 18 -8.47 -4.65 -1.62
N MET A 19 -8.01 -3.61 -0.95
CA MET A 19 -8.33 -2.23 -1.33
C MET A 19 -7.07 -1.38 -1.36
N ASP A 20 -6.87 -0.64 -2.45
CA ASP A 20 -5.99 0.52 -2.40
C ASP A 20 -6.58 1.58 -1.45
N LEU A 21 -5.74 2.52 -1.03
CA LEU A 21 -6.12 3.52 -0.03
C LEU A 21 -6.52 4.85 -0.67
N ASP A 22 -5.57 5.51 -1.33
CA ASP A 22 -5.70 6.90 -1.78
C ASP A 22 -6.43 6.98 -3.13
N GLY A 23 -7.67 7.46 -3.16
CA GLY A 23 -8.50 7.49 -4.37
C GLY A 23 -9.37 6.23 -4.53
N THR A 24 -9.26 5.27 -3.61
CA THR A 24 -10.04 4.03 -3.59
C THR A 24 -10.83 3.91 -2.30
N LEU A 25 -10.20 3.55 -1.17
CA LEU A 25 -10.88 3.41 0.12
C LEU A 25 -11.21 4.76 0.75
N THR A 26 -10.31 5.74 0.62
CA THR A 26 -10.52 7.08 1.14
C THR A 26 -11.05 8.02 0.06
N ASN A 27 -11.97 8.90 0.47
CA ASN A 27 -12.54 9.96 -0.36
C ASN A 27 -11.53 11.10 -0.60
N SER A 28 -11.96 12.15 -1.31
CA SER A 28 -11.14 13.35 -1.59
C SER A 28 -10.71 14.11 -0.32
N GLN A 29 -11.39 13.91 0.81
CA GLN A 29 -11.06 14.47 2.12
C GLN A 29 -10.08 13.58 2.92
N LYS A 30 -9.63 12.44 2.34
CA LYS A 30 -8.79 11.42 3.00
C LYS A 30 -9.48 10.76 4.19
N GLU A 31 -10.76 10.51 4.06
CA GLU A 31 -11.60 9.85 5.06
C GLU A 31 -12.32 8.65 4.45
N ILE A 32 -12.56 7.61 5.25
CA ILE A 32 -13.44 6.51 4.86
C ILE A 32 -14.88 6.98 5.16
N THR A 33 -15.76 6.92 4.16
CA THR A 33 -17.17 7.29 4.35
C THR A 33 -17.86 6.35 5.31
N ASP A 34 -18.86 6.83 6.02
CA ASP A 34 -19.63 6.00 6.97
C ASP A 34 -20.26 4.79 6.29
N GLU A 35 -20.81 4.97 5.09
CA GLU A 35 -21.43 3.91 4.29
C GLU A 35 -20.42 2.79 3.95
N THR A 36 -19.24 3.16 3.46
CA THR A 36 -18.18 2.20 3.11
C THR A 36 -17.64 1.50 4.34
N ARG A 37 -17.40 2.25 5.43
CA ARG A 37 -16.95 1.71 6.71
C ARG A 37 -17.91 0.66 7.25
N ASP A 38 -19.20 0.99 7.32
CA ASP A 38 -20.21 0.13 7.96
C ASP A 38 -20.41 -1.17 7.17
N VAL A 39 -20.37 -1.11 5.84
CA VAL A 39 -20.43 -2.30 4.98
C VAL A 39 -19.19 -3.19 5.18
N LEU A 40 -17.99 -2.62 5.24
CA LEU A 40 -16.76 -3.39 5.44
C LEU A 40 -16.72 -4.05 6.82
N ILE A 41 -17.06 -3.31 7.89
CA ILE A 41 -17.14 -3.88 9.25
C ILE A 41 -18.17 -5.01 9.30
N ARG A 42 -19.33 -4.84 8.67
CA ARG A 42 -20.33 -5.90 8.62
C ARG A 42 -19.82 -7.17 7.94
N LEU A 43 -19.02 -7.04 6.88
CA LEU A 43 -18.40 -8.19 6.21
C LEU A 43 -17.31 -8.84 7.06
N GLU A 44 -16.54 -8.06 7.84
CA GLU A 44 -15.58 -8.62 8.81
C GLU A 44 -16.28 -9.43 9.90
N GLU A 45 -17.42 -8.96 10.43
CA GLU A 45 -18.26 -9.70 11.37
C GLU A 45 -18.73 -11.05 10.80
N LEU A 46 -18.90 -11.14 9.49
CA LEU A 46 -19.25 -12.37 8.76
C LEU A 46 -18.02 -13.22 8.39
N GLY A 47 -16.82 -12.79 8.76
CA GLY A 47 -15.56 -13.54 8.57
C GLY A 47 -14.80 -13.22 7.29
N VAL A 48 -15.21 -12.20 6.52
CA VAL A 48 -14.43 -11.72 5.37
C VAL A 48 -13.20 -10.97 5.89
N LYS A 49 -12.03 -11.23 5.30
CA LYS A 49 -10.77 -10.56 5.67
C LYS A 49 -10.53 -9.34 4.82
N LEU A 50 -9.98 -8.28 5.42
CA LEU A 50 -9.58 -7.07 4.72
C LEU A 50 -8.07 -7.02 4.50
N VAL A 51 -7.67 -6.47 3.36
CA VAL A 51 -6.29 -6.12 3.02
C VAL A 51 -6.25 -4.65 2.63
N LEU A 52 -5.51 -3.84 3.38
CA LEU A 52 -5.17 -2.48 2.99
C LEU A 52 -3.87 -2.51 2.18
N ALA A 53 -3.91 -2.11 0.91
CA ALA A 53 -2.80 -2.21 -0.02
C ALA A 53 -2.37 -0.83 -0.52
N SER A 54 -1.22 -0.30 -0.06
CA SER A 54 -0.77 1.05 -0.38
C SER A 54 0.72 1.16 -0.67
N GLY A 55 1.13 2.23 -1.36
CA GLY A 55 2.52 2.66 -1.46
C GLY A 55 3.08 3.30 -0.18
N ARG A 56 2.21 3.60 0.79
CA ARG A 56 2.60 4.15 2.09
C ARG A 56 3.45 3.16 2.89
N PRO A 57 4.29 3.65 3.84
CA PRO A 57 4.91 2.80 4.86
C PRO A 57 3.84 2.18 5.77
N THR A 58 4.17 1.05 6.40
CA THR A 58 3.23 0.27 7.22
C THR A 58 2.48 1.10 8.27
N PRO A 59 3.14 1.98 9.07
CA PRO A 59 2.42 2.80 10.05
C PRO A 59 1.45 3.80 9.42
N GLY A 60 1.68 4.20 8.16
CA GLY A 60 0.80 5.10 7.42
C GLY A 60 -0.56 4.52 7.05
N LEU A 61 -0.85 3.25 7.42
CA LEU A 61 -2.14 2.59 7.22
C LEU A 61 -2.87 2.27 8.55
N TYR A 62 -2.23 2.52 9.71
CA TYR A 62 -2.81 2.13 11.02
C TYR A 62 -4.10 2.88 11.33
N LYS A 63 -4.23 4.13 10.92
CA LYS A 63 -5.44 4.92 11.12
C LYS A 63 -6.65 4.27 10.44
N GLU A 64 -6.49 3.90 9.18
CA GLU A 64 -7.54 3.29 8.37
C GLU A 64 -7.85 1.87 8.84
N ALA A 65 -6.84 1.08 9.19
CA ALA A 65 -7.02 -0.24 9.78
C ALA A 65 -7.84 -0.18 11.08
N LYS A 66 -7.55 0.79 11.95
CA LYS A 66 -8.31 1.00 13.17
C LYS A 66 -9.73 1.51 12.92
N THR A 67 -9.92 2.39 11.94
CA THR A 67 -11.25 2.88 11.54
C THR A 67 -12.16 1.73 11.08
N LEU A 68 -11.58 0.72 10.44
CA LEU A 68 -12.27 -0.50 10.00
C LEU A 68 -12.34 -1.58 11.08
N ARG A 69 -11.87 -1.35 12.30
CA ARG A 69 -11.86 -2.32 13.40
C ARG A 69 -11.04 -3.59 13.07
N MET A 70 -10.06 -3.48 12.20
CA MET A 70 -9.18 -4.62 11.89
C MET A 70 -8.36 -5.09 13.10
N ASP A 71 -8.25 -4.27 14.17
CA ASP A 71 -7.67 -4.65 15.47
C ASP A 71 -8.54 -5.68 16.22
N GLU A 72 -9.83 -5.77 15.91
CA GLU A 72 -10.76 -6.75 16.49
C GLU A 72 -10.92 -7.99 15.60
N PHE A 73 -11.08 -7.78 14.28
CA PHE A 73 -11.39 -8.86 13.33
C PHE A 73 -10.14 -9.46 12.66
N GLY A 74 -9.01 -8.78 12.73
CA GLY A 74 -7.78 -9.15 12.06
C GLY A 74 -7.85 -8.93 10.54
N GLY A 75 -6.72 -8.79 9.91
CA GLY A 75 -6.60 -8.58 8.47
C GLY A 75 -5.14 -8.41 8.09
N TYR A 76 -4.87 -7.74 6.98
CA TYR A 76 -3.49 -7.58 6.49
C TYR A 76 -3.22 -6.15 6.03
N ILE A 77 -2.00 -5.71 6.29
CA ILE A 77 -1.44 -4.45 5.76
C ILE A 77 -0.38 -4.81 4.74
N LEU A 78 -0.62 -4.41 3.50
CA LEU A 78 0.30 -4.51 2.37
C LEU A 78 0.82 -3.11 2.08
N SER A 79 2.07 -2.85 2.45
CA SER A 79 2.72 -1.54 2.40
C SER A 79 3.83 -1.50 1.34
N PHE A 80 4.34 -0.30 1.06
CA PHE A 80 5.41 -0.07 0.07
C PHE A 80 5.11 -0.71 -1.29
N ASN A 81 3.85 -0.60 -1.79
CA ASN A 81 3.40 -1.22 -3.04
C ASN A 81 3.61 -2.75 -3.09
N GLY A 82 3.53 -3.44 -1.97
CA GLY A 82 3.69 -4.90 -1.89
C GLY A 82 5.08 -5.35 -1.45
N ALA A 83 5.99 -4.43 -1.11
CA ALA A 83 7.30 -4.80 -0.58
C ALA A 83 7.25 -5.34 0.85
N ALA A 84 6.22 -5.03 1.61
CA ALA A 84 6.02 -5.58 2.95
C ALA A 84 4.56 -5.97 3.18
N VAL A 85 4.35 -7.12 3.84
CA VAL A 85 3.03 -7.63 4.23
C VAL A 85 3.08 -8.01 5.69
N HIS A 86 2.18 -7.46 6.46
CA HIS A 86 2.01 -7.80 7.88
C HIS A 86 0.58 -8.21 8.16
N GLU A 87 0.42 -9.24 8.97
CA GLU A 87 -0.85 -9.55 9.62
C GLU A 87 -1.14 -8.48 10.68
N TYR A 88 -2.33 -7.95 10.69
CA TYR A 88 -2.77 -6.94 11.65
C TYR A 88 -3.84 -7.54 12.58
N PRO A 89 -3.82 -7.30 13.90
CA PRO A 89 -2.95 -6.37 14.62
C PRO A 89 -1.63 -6.98 15.17
N SER A 90 -1.38 -8.27 14.96
CA SER A 90 -0.21 -8.96 15.51
C SER A 90 1.13 -8.41 15.02
N MET A 91 1.13 -7.73 13.88
CA MET A 91 2.29 -7.26 13.15
C MET A 91 3.29 -8.38 12.78
N ARG A 92 2.82 -9.63 12.73
CA ARG A 92 3.60 -10.75 12.19
C ARG A 92 3.94 -10.47 10.74
N CYS A 93 5.23 -10.42 10.42
CA CYS A 93 5.70 -10.23 9.06
C CYS A 93 5.43 -11.50 8.24
N ILE A 94 4.61 -11.38 7.19
CA ILE A 94 4.30 -12.44 6.23
C ILE A 94 5.29 -12.44 5.08
N TYR A 95 5.64 -11.25 4.63
CA TYR A 95 6.56 -11.05 3.52
C TYR A 95 7.27 -9.71 3.66
N SER A 96 8.55 -9.68 3.30
CA SER A 96 9.33 -8.45 3.19
C SER A 96 10.35 -8.60 2.07
N ASN A 97 10.28 -7.69 1.11
CA ASN A 97 11.30 -7.53 0.07
C ASN A 97 12.02 -6.20 0.31
N THR A 98 13.30 -6.28 0.53
CA THR A 98 14.14 -5.16 0.93
C THR A 98 15.15 -4.84 -0.17
N ILE A 99 15.66 -3.63 -0.16
CA ILE A 99 16.78 -3.23 -1.01
C ILE A 99 18.03 -4.01 -0.59
N ASP A 100 18.73 -4.60 -1.57
CA ASP A 100 19.99 -5.28 -1.33
C ASP A 100 20.98 -4.33 -0.63
N PRO A 101 21.58 -4.73 0.49
CA PRO A 101 22.52 -3.92 1.25
C PRO A 101 23.66 -3.31 0.42
N HIS A 102 24.04 -3.97 -0.66
CA HIS A 102 25.06 -3.47 -1.60
C HIS A 102 24.70 -2.12 -2.24
N TYR A 103 23.39 -1.82 -2.38
CA TYR A 103 22.93 -0.57 -2.99
C TYR A 103 22.65 0.55 -1.99
N ILE A 104 22.57 0.28 -0.69
CA ILE A 104 22.18 1.28 0.33
C ILE A 104 23.09 2.50 0.28
N ARG A 105 24.39 2.31 0.51
CA ARG A 105 25.37 3.42 0.46
C ARG A 105 25.45 4.09 -0.92
N PRO A 106 25.49 3.38 -2.06
CA PRO A 106 25.38 3.98 -3.39
C PRO A 106 24.17 4.87 -3.59
N ILE A 107 22.97 4.47 -3.15
CA ILE A 107 21.74 5.28 -3.26
C ILE A 107 21.90 6.59 -2.47
N ILE A 108 22.31 6.50 -1.21
CA ILE A 108 22.49 7.67 -0.33
C ILE A 108 23.57 8.62 -0.92
N ASN A 109 24.70 8.08 -1.35
CA ASN A 109 25.77 8.89 -1.92
C ASN A 109 25.34 9.60 -3.21
N ASN A 110 24.61 8.91 -4.08
CA ASN A 110 24.14 9.49 -5.34
C ASN A 110 23.11 10.61 -5.09
N ALA A 111 22.18 10.43 -4.17
CA ALA A 111 21.25 11.48 -3.79
C ALA A 111 21.97 12.73 -3.25
N LYS A 112 22.94 12.54 -2.34
CA LYS A 112 23.74 13.64 -1.78
C LYS A 112 24.61 14.33 -2.83
N ALA A 113 25.24 13.58 -3.74
CA ALA A 113 26.06 14.14 -4.84
C ALA A 113 25.22 15.02 -5.78
N LEU A 114 23.95 14.72 -5.94
CA LEU A 114 22.98 15.50 -6.71
C LEU A 114 22.22 16.55 -5.85
N ASN A 115 22.67 16.85 -4.63
CA ASN A 115 22.00 17.77 -3.70
C ASN A 115 20.50 17.50 -3.52
N LEU A 116 20.09 16.22 -3.52
CA LEU A 116 18.73 15.78 -3.26
C LEU A 116 18.56 15.39 -1.79
N GLY A 117 17.38 15.67 -1.23
CA GLY A 117 16.97 15.11 0.03
C GLY A 117 16.77 13.61 -0.08
N ILE A 118 17.06 12.87 0.99
CA ILE A 118 16.84 11.43 1.05
C ILE A 118 16.38 11.01 2.44
N LEU A 119 15.44 10.09 2.48
CA LEU A 119 14.94 9.49 3.72
C LEU A 119 14.64 8.01 3.52
N THR A 120 14.55 7.28 4.63
CA THR A 120 14.05 5.91 4.68
C THR A 120 13.17 5.71 5.91
N TYR A 121 12.74 4.48 6.17
CA TYR A 121 11.79 4.16 7.22
C TYR A 121 12.33 3.04 8.12
N GLN A 122 12.13 3.18 9.43
CA GLN A 122 12.45 2.14 10.41
C GLN A 122 11.44 2.18 11.56
N GLY A 123 10.69 1.10 11.74
CA GLY A 123 9.58 1.06 12.69
C GLY A 123 8.58 2.18 12.41
N ASP A 124 8.24 2.95 13.42
CA ASP A 124 7.29 4.06 13.31
C ASP A 124 7.95 5.41 12.97
N ASN A 125 9.19 5.40 12.49
CA ASN A 125 9.95 6.62 12.22
C ASN A 125 10.41 6.72 10.77
N ILE A 126 10.32 7.94 10.24
CA ILE A 126 11.08 8.40 9.09
C ILE A 126 12.50 8.72 9.57
N ILE A 127 13.50 8.23 8.87
CA ILE A 127 14.93 8.44 9.20
C ILE A 127 15.52 9.43 8.21
N VAL A 128 16.08 10.51 8.70
CA VAL A 128 16.78 11.56 7.94
C VAL A 128 18.11 11.91 8.62
N ASP A 129 19.07 12.45 7.88
CA ASP A 129 20.29 13.01 8.46
C ASP A 129 20.35 14.56 8.33
N ASP A 130 19.27 15.15 7.84
CA ASP A 130 19.03 16.59 7.87
C ASP A 130 17.55 16.83 8.24
N PRO A 131 17.26 17.52 9.36
CA PRO A 131 15.89 17.81 9.78
C PRO A 131 15.11 18.68 8.80
N ASP A 132 15.81 19.38 7.91
CA ASP A 132 15.24 20.22 6.86
C ASP A 132 15.24 19.53 5.48
N THR A 133 15.48 18.20 5.44
CA THR A 133 15.32 17.39 4.21
C THR A 133 14.01 17.75 3.50
N TYR A 134 14.14 18.07 2.21
CA TYR A 134 13.01 18.59 1.42
C TYR A 134 11.79 17.66 1.53
N LYS A 135 10.65 18.25 1.90
CA LYS A 135 9.38 17.49 2.09
C LYS A 135 9.37 16.37 3.14
N ALA A 136 10.41 16.19 3.97
CA ALA A 136 10.37 15.19 5.04
C ALA A 136 9.24 15.47 6.07
N LYS A 137 9.01 16.73 6.43
CA LYS A 137 7.89 17.14 7.30
C LYS A 137 6.52 16.91 6.64
N TYR A 138 6.43 16.99 5.32
CA TYR A 138 5.21 16.65 4.58
C TYR A 138 4.97 15.13 4.64
N GLU A 139 6.00 14.32 4.38
CA GLU A 139 5.92 12.85 4.51
C GLU A 139 5.50 12.43 5.92
N GLN A 140 6.10 13.04 6.95
CA GLN A 140 5.73 12.81 8.35
C GLN A 140 4.24 13.08 8.59
N LYS A 141 3.72 14.18 8.05
CA LYS A 141 2.32 14.56 8.21
C LYS A 141 1.36 13.57 7.56
N ILE A 142 1.64 13.16 6.33
CA ILE A 142 0.73 12.27 5.57
C ILE A 142 0.79 10.82 6.04
N THR A 143 1.91 10.39 6.62
CA THR A 143 2.09 9.03 7.14
C THR A 143 1.80 8.92 8.64
N CYS A 144 1.64 10.04 9.34
CA CYS A 144 1.51 10.12 10.81
C CYS A 144 2.68 9.47 11.57
N MET A 145 3.85 9.34 10.95
CA MET A 145 5.04 8.74 11.55
C MET A 145 5.84 9.74 12.37
N GLY A 146 6.67 9.23 13.29
CA GLY A 146 7.73 10.01 13.92
C GLY A 146 8.83 10.38 12.93
N MET A 147 9.70 11.31 13.32
CA MET A 147 10.92 11.61 12.57
C MET A 147 12.12 11.45 13.49
N LYS A 148 13.09 10.65 13.07
CA LYS A 148 14.36 10.48 13.73
C LYS A 148 15.46 11.09 12.88
N VAL A 149 16.15 12.09 13.44
CA VAL A 149 17.33 12.70 12.84
C VAL A 149 18.56 11.95 13.33
N VAL A 150 19.43 11.54 12.42
CA VAL A 150 20.68 10.83 12.68
C VAL A 150 21.86 11.64 12.15
N ASP A 151 23.07 11.34 12.63
CA ASP A 151 24.26 12.11 12.21
C ASP A 151 24.62 11.85 10.73
N ASP A 152 24.49 10.62 10.26
CA ASP A 152 24.76 10.22 8.88
C ASP A 152 23.95 8.97 8.53
N LEU A 153 23.11 9.08 7.50
CA LEU A 153 22.32 7.95 6.98
C LEU A 153 23.18 6.77 6.51
N ARG A 154 24.40 7.03 6.01
CA ARG A 154 25.31 5.99 5.49
C ARG A 154 25.84 5.08 6.61
N GLU A 155 25.97 5.63 7.80
CA GLU A 155 26.44 4.89 8.97
C GLU A 155 25.27 4.31 9.78
N TYR A 156 24.13 5.03 9.78
CA TYR A 156 22.96 4.62 10.54
C TYR A 156 22.19 3.45 9.89
N VAL A 157 22.08 3.44 8.54
CA VAL A 157 21.30 2.41 7.83
C VAL A 157 22.14 1.13 7.69
N ASP A 158 22.22 0.37 8.77
CA ASP A 158 22.84 -0.96 8.88
C ASP A 158 21.83 -2.11 8.70
N PHE A 159 20.59 -1.78 8.38
CA PHE A 159 19.49 -2.69 8.08
C PHE A 159 19.12 -2.60 6.59
N ALA A 160 18.35 -3.55 6.08
CA ALA A 160 17.85 -3.56 4.72
C ALA A 160 16.45 -2.90 4.64
N PRO A 161 16.33 -1.65 4.15
CA PRO A 161 15.04 -0.96 4.05
C PRO A 161 14.21 -1.48 2.88
N ASN A 162 12.87 -1.36 2.99
CA ASN A 162 11.97 -1.66 1.87
C ASN A 162 11.99 -0.55 0.81
N LYS A 163 12.24 0.71 1.22
CA LYS A 163 12.18 1.87 0.34
C LYS A 163 13.12 2.99 0.80
N PHE A 164 13.76 3.68 -0.16
CA PHE A 164 14.23 5.06 0.02
C PHE A 164 13.27 6.01 -0.70
N LEU A 165 13.06 7.17 -0.13
CA LEU A 165 12.36 8.28 -0.76
C LEU A 165 13.34 9.43 -0.96
N VAL A 166 13.57 9.78 -2.21
CA VAL A 166 14.45 10.89 -2.61
C VAL A 166 13.59 12.08 -3.00
N SER A 167 13.99 13.27 -2.60
CA SER A 167 13.14 14.46 -2.71
C SER A 167 13.90 15.70 -3.17
N GLY A 168 13.20 16.58 -3.87
CA GLY A 168 13.74 17.83 -4.34
C GLY A 168 12.66 18.72 -4.98
N PRO A 169 12.97 20.00 -5.26
CA PRO A 169 12.08 20.85 -6.05
C PRO A 169 11.77 20.22 -7.40
N GLU A 170 10.50 20.28 -7.84
CA GLU A 170 9.98 19.54 -9.00
C GLU A 170 10.83 19.70 -10.26
N GLU A 171 11.12 20.92 -10.69
CA GLU A 171 11.88 21.17 -11.92
C GLU A 171 13.34 20.68 -11.80
N TYR A 172 13.93 20.80 -10.62
CA TYR A 172 15.27 20.28 -10.37
C TYR A 172 15.27 18.74 -10.38
N LEU A 173 14.32 18.12 -9.68
CA LEU A 173 14.18 16.67 -9.62
C LEU A 173 14.01 16.06 -11.03
N LYS A 174 13.17 16.69 -11.88
CA LYS A 174 13.01 16.28 -13.28
C LYS A 174 14.32 16.36 -14.05
N SER A 175 15.10 17.42 -13.85
CA SER A 175 16.36 17.64 -14.58
C SER A 175 17.44 16.62 -14.25
N VAL A 176 17.50 16.12 -13.00
CA VAL A 176 18.51 15.16 -12.52
C VAL A 176 18.01 13.72 -12.40
N TYR A 177 16.75 13.45 -12.74
CA TYR A 177 16.13 12.12 -12.60
C TYR A 177 16.93 11.03 -13.31
N GLN A 178 17.35 11.26 -14.54
CA GLN A 178 18.12 10.28 -15.31
C GLN A 178 19.52 10.08 -14.73
N ASP A 179 20.17 11.12 -14.27
CA ASP A 179 21.50 11.06 -13.64
C ASP A 179 21.42 10.28 -12.33
N PHE A 180 20.33 10.46 -11.57
CA PHE A 180 20.08 9.67 -10.36
C PHE A 180 19.84 8.20 -10.66
N LYS A 181 19.04 7.87 -11.68
CA LYS A 181 18.62 6.51 -12.03
C LYS A 181 19.71 5.69 -12.71
N MET A 182 20.49 6.32 -13.59
CA MET A 182 21.45 5.65 -14.49
C MET A 182 22.44 4.71 -13.80
N PRO A 183 23.03 5.03 -12.62
CA PRO A 183 23.99 4.13 -11.95
C PRO A 183 23.39 2.79 -11.52
N PHE A 184 22.07 2.72 -11.36
CA PHE A 184 21.39 1.52 -10.88
C PHE A 184 20.77 0.69 -12.00
N GLY A 185 20.49 1.30 -13.16
CA GLY A 185 19.88 0.62 -14.32
C GLY A 185 18.58 -0.10 -13.94
N ASP A 186 18.46 -1.37 -14.38
CA ASP A 186 17.28 -2.21 -14.09
C ASP A 186 17.42 -3.05 -12.80
N ARG A 187 18.45 -2.79 -11.98
CA ARG A 187 18.68 -3.52 -10.73
C ARG A 187 17.79 -3.06 -9.59
N LEU A 188 17.28 -1.84 -9.68
CA LEU A 188 16.32 -1.25 -8.76
C LEU A 188 15.15 -0.66 -9.54
N SER A 189 13.96 -0.70 -8.95
CA SER A 189 12.81 0.06 -9.46
C SER A 189 12.89 1.49 -8.94
N ILE A 190 13.11 2.44 -9.85
CA ILE A 190 13.25 3.86 -9.56
C ILE A 190 12.23 4.62 -10.41
N TYR A 191 11.29 5.28 -9.75
CA TYR A 191 10.20 6.01 -10.40
C TYR A 191 9.74 7.22 -9.58
N THR A 192 9.07 8.17 -10.23
CA THR A 192 8.46 9.32 -9.56
C THR A 192 7.06 8.94 -9.05
N SER A 193 6.79 9.17 -7.76
CA SER A 193 5.46 8.98 -7.14
C SER A 193 4.73 10.30 -6.89
N ALA A 194 5.45 11.41 -6.89
CA ALA A 194 4.93 12.77 -6.85
C ALA A 194 5.88 13.70 -7.60
N PRO A 195 5.46 14.90 -7.99
CA PRO A 195 6.33 15.83 -8.70
C PRO A 195 7.67 16.13 -8.00
N PHE A 196 7.71 15.92 -6.69
CA PHE A 196 8.85 16.21 -5.80
C PHE A 196 9.43 14.96 -5.14
N TYR A 197 9.00 13.75 -5.52
CA TYR A 197 9.49 12.48 -4.96
C TYR A 197 9.94 11.49 -6.03
N ILE A 198 11.09 10.85 -5.80
CA ILE A 198 11.54 9.63 -6.47
C ILE A 198 11.54 8.51 -5.43
N GLU A 199 10.85 7.42 -5.72
CA GLU A 199 10.90 6.19 -4.95
C GLU A 199 11.98 5.26 -5.47
N VAL A 200 12.72 4.66 -4.55
CA VAL A 200 13.71 3.62 -4.82
C VAL A 200 13.32 2.38 -4.03
N VAL A 201 13.00 1.32 -4.74
CA VAL A 201 12.62 0.01 -4.16
C VAL A 201 13.36 -1.12 -4.87
N SER A 202 13.34 -2.29 -4.27
CA SER A 202 13.82 -3.51 -4.94
C SER A 202 13.04 -3.76 -6.24
N ASN A 203 13.68 -4.38 -7.23
CA ASN A 203 13.02 -4.63 -8.51
C ASN A 203 11.90 -5.67 -8.40
N GLY A 204 10.91 -5.55 -9.27
CA GLY A 204 9.80 -6.51 -9.38
C GLY A 204 8.71 -6.38 -8.31
N ILE A 205 8.76 -5.36 -7.46
CA ILE A 205 7.72 -5.11 -6.44
C ILE A 205 6.44 -4.60 -7.10
N ASN A 206 5.32 -5.19 -6.72
CA ASN A 206 3.97 -4.72 -7.03
C ASN A 206 2.95 -5.29 -6.03
N LYS A 207 1.75 -4.71 -5.95
CA LYS A 207 0.71 -5.10 -4.98
C LYS A 207 0.25 -6.55 -5.12
N SER A 208 0.30 -7.15 -6.31
CA SER A 208 -0.15 -8.54 -6.50
C SER A 208 0.79 -9.56 -5.83
N ILE A 209 2.10 -9.28 -5.78
CA ILE A 209 3.07 -10.14 -5.07
C ILE A 209 2.74 -10.17 -3.58
N GLY A 210 2.51 -9.00 -2.97
CA GLY A 210 2.10 -8.95 -1.57
C GLY A 210 0.78 -9.69 -1.34
N LEU A 211 -0.21 -9.49 -2.23
CA LEU A 211 -1.50 -10.17 -2.15
C LEU A 211 -1.38 -11.70 -2.31
N GLU A 212 -0.47 -12.19 -3.14
CA GLU A 212 -0.18 -13.62 -3.27
C GLU A 212 0.31 -14.23 -1.95
N HIS A 213 1.14 -13.52 -1.19
CA HIS A 213 1.58 -13.96 0.14
C HIS A 213 0.43 -13.98 1.15
N VAL A 214 -0.48 -12.99 1.11
CA VAL A 214 -1.71 -13.02 1.93
C VAL A 214 -2.58 -14.22 1.59
N VAL A 215 -2.81 -14.50 0.32
CA VAL A 215 -3.60 -15.65 -0.15
C VAL A 215 -3.05 -16.96 0.37
N LYS A 216 -1.73 -17.15 0.32
CA LYS A 216 -1.04 -18.33 0.85
C LYS A 216 -1.20 -18.45 2.37
N ASP A 217 -1.09 -17.34 3.10
CA ASP A 217 -1.23 -17.32 4.55
C ASP A 217 -2.68 -17.62 5.00
N CYS A 218 -3.68 -17.07 4.29
CA CYS A 218 -5.10 -17.36 4.53
C CYS A 218 -5.55 -18.74 4.09
N GLY A 219 -4.81 -19.42 3.21
CA GLY A 219 -5.23 -20.70 2.62
C GLY A 219 -6.46 -20.60 1.70
N ILE A 220 -6.64 -19.46 1.02
CA ILE A 220 -7.76 -19.23 0.09
C ILE A 220 -7.29 -19.23 -1.37
N SER A 221 -8.22 -19.25 -2.31
CA SER A 221 -7.95 -19.09 -3.74
C SER A 221 -8.01 -17.63 -4.16
N LYS A 222 -7.24 -17.23 -5.19
CA LYS A 222 -7.37 -15.92 -5.80
C LYS A 222 -8.79 -15.61 -6.31
N ASP A 223 -9.55 -16.66 -6.67
CA ASP A 223 -10.93 -16.53 -7.16
C ASP A 223 -11.92 -16.12 -6.04
N GLU A 224 -11.49 -16.21 -4.78
CA GLU A 224 -12.25 -15.80 -3.59
C GLU A 224 -11.92 -14.36 -3.14
N ILE A 225 -11.24 -13.57 -4.00
CA ILE A 225 -10.82 -12.20 -3.72
C ILE A 225 -11.64 -11.19 -4.53
N VAL A 226 -12.11 -10.14 -3.87
CA VAL A 226 -12.51 -8.88 -4.51
C VAL A 226 -11.39 -7.87 -4.29
N ALA A 227 -10.96 -7.18 -5.34
CA ALA A 227 -9.94 -6.13 -5.24
C ALA A 227 -10.44 -4.82 -5.83
N PHE A 228 -10.14 -3.69 -5.16
CA PHE A 228 -10.47 -2.34 -5.60
C PHE A 228 -9.21 -1.50 -5.79
N GLY A 229 -9.20 -0.67 -6.83
CA GLY A 229 -8.08 0.22 -7.13
C GLY A 229 -8.44 1.26 -8.18
N ASP A 230 -7.58 2.28 -8.33
CA ASP A 230 -7.82 3.40 -9.25
C ASP A 230 -6.59 3.79 -10.08
N GLU A 231 -5.37 3.53 -9.63
CA GLU A 231 -4.15 3.94 -10.28
C GLU A 231 -3.34 2.78 -10.90
N MET A 232 -2.31 3.13 -11.69
CA MET A 232 -1.51 2.14 -12.44
C MET A 232 -0.83 1.07 -11.56
N ASN A 233 -0.51 1.39 -10.30
CA ASN A 233 0.07 0.43 -9.34
C ASN A 233 -0.93 -0.62 -8.87
N ASP A 234 -2.25 -0.42 -9.12
CA ASP A 234 -3.32 -1.36 -8.79
C ASP A 234 -3.60 -2.36 -9.91
N LEU A 235 -3.20 -2.02 -11.14
CA LEU A 235 -3.58 -2.75 -12.35
C LEU A 235 -3.35 -4.26 -12.20
N ILE A 236 -2.15 -4.66 -11.77
CA ILE A 236 -1.78 -6.08 -11.63
C ILE A 236 -2.52 -6.73 -10.45
N MET A 237 -2.80 -5.98 -9.37
CA MET A 237 -3.60 -6.46 -8.24
C MET A 237 -5.04 -6.77 -8.68
N LEU A 238 -5.66 -5.88 -9.46
CA LEU A 238 -7.02 -6.09 -10.00
C LEU A 238 -7.08 -7.27 -10.97
N GLN A 239 -6.04 -7.47 -11.79
CA GLN A 239 -5.94 -8.63 -12.69
C GLN A 239 -5.73 -9.95 -11.95
N TYR A 240 -5.02 -9.92 -10.83
CA TYR A 240 -4.75 -11.10 -10.01
C TYR A 240 -6.01 -11.59 -9.28
N ALA A 241 -6.82 -10.68 -8.76
CA ALA A 241 -8.01 -10.99 -7.99
C ALA A 241 -9.11 -11.67 -8.83
N GLY A 242 -9.85 -12.58 -8.20
CA GLY A 242 -11.01 -13.22 -8.80
C GLY A 242 -12.07 -12.22 -9.27
N TYR A 243 -12.17 -11.05 -8.61
CA TYR A 243 -13.05 -9.97 -9.00
C TYR A 243 -12.38 -8.60 -8.82
N GLY A 244 -11.70 -8.13 -9.86
CA GLY A 244 -11.08 -6.81 -9.87
C GLY A 244 -12.08 -5.72 -10.24
N VAL A 245 -12.15 -4.68 -9.43
CA VAL A 245 -13.06 -3.54 -9.55
C VAL A 245 -12.27 -2.24 -9.68
N ALA A 246 -12.47 -1.51 -10.76
CA ALA A 246 -11.93 -0.17 -10.93
C ALA A 246 -12.89 0.86 -10.32
N MET A 247 -12.34 1.83 -9.58
CA MET A 247 -13.11 2.96 -9.10
C MET A 247 -13.59 3.86 -10.24
N GLY A 248 -14.69 4.58 -10.04
CA GLY A 248 -15.24 5.52 -11.03
C GLY A 248 -14.27 6.64 -11.41
N ASN A 249 -13.40 7.05 -10.48
CA ASN A 249 -12.31 7.99 -10.70
C ASN A 249 -11.03 7.35 -11.28
N ALA A 250 -10.96 6.03 -11.45
CA ALA A 250 -9.77 5.32 -11.90
C ALA A 250 -9.27 5.79 -13.28
N VAL A 251 -7.96 5.68 -13.48
CA VAL A 251 -7.34 5.95 -14.77
C VAL A 251 -7.82 4.97 -15.85
N LYS A 252 -7.86 5.42 -17.10
CA LYS A 252 -8.42 4.63 -18.21
C LYS A 252 -7.82 3.21 -18.36
N PRO A 253 -6.50 2.98 -18.24
CA PRO A 253 -5.95 1.63 -18.34
C PRO A 253 -6.50 0.67 -17.28
N VAL A 254 -6.71 1.13 -16.05
CA VAL A 254 -7.24 0.34 -14.94
C VAL A 254 -8.71 -0.01 -15.19
N LYS A 255 -9.52 0.94 -15.67
CA LYS A 255 -10.92 0.67 -16.07
C LYS A 255 -11.05 -0.37 -17.18
N LEU A 256 -10.09 -0.40 -18.11
CA LEU A 256 -10.14 -1.32 -19.26
C LEU A 256 -9.91 -2.78 -18.88
N ILE A 257 -9.17 -3.06 -17.80
CA ILE A 257 -8.84 -4.43 -17.40
C ILE A 257 -9.74 -4.96 -16.28
N ALA A 258 -10.46 -4.08 -15.58
CA ALA A 258 -11.32 -4.46 -14.47
C ALA A 258 -12.54 -5.25 -14.95
N LYS A 259 -13.05 -6.14 -14.10
CA LYS A 259 -14.32 -6.86 -14.34
C LYS A 259 -15.54 -5.97 -14.17
N GLU A 260 -15.43 -4.95 -13.32
CA GLU A 260 -16.46 -3.96 -13.06
C GLU A 260 -15.82 -2.58 -12.88
N VAL A 261 -16.51 -1.54 -13.33
CA VAL A 261 -16.22 -0.15 -12.97
C VAL A 261 -17.35 0.31 -12.06
N THR A 262 -17.02 0.61 -10.81
CA THR A 262 -17.99 1.09 -9.82
C THR A 262 -18.09 2.62 -9.81
N ALA A 263 -18.83 3.20 -8.86
CA ALA A 263 -18.84 4.64 -8.63
C ALA A 263 -17.48 5.15 -8.12
N SER A 264 -17.31 6.45 -8.02
CA SER A 264 -16.07 7.05 -7.51
C SER A 264 -15.89 6.79 -6.00
N ASN A 265 -14.70 7.08 -5.50
CA ASN A 265 -14.40 7.04 -4.07
C ASN A 265 -15.18 8.10 -3.26
N ASP A 266 -15.65 9.17 -3.89
CA ASP A 266 -16.54 10.17 -3.29
C ASP A 266 -18.02 9.78 -3.32
N GLU A 267 -18.36 8.69 -3.99
CA GLU A 267 -19.74 8.23 -4.21
C GLU A 267 -19.99 6.81 -3.69
N ASP A 268 -19.23 6.36 -2.69
CA ASP A 268 -19.35 5.04 -2.04
C ASP A 268 -19.23 3.85 -3.01
N GLY A 269 -18.32 3.94 -3.99
CA GLY A 269 -18.16 2.91 -5.02
C GLY A 269 -17.90 1.51 -4.44
N ILE A 270 -17.05 1.40 -3.40
CA ILE A 270 -16.78 0.13 -2.72
C ILE A 270 -18.06 -0.44 -2.10
N ALA A 271 -18.78 0.35 -1.28
CA ALA A 271 -20.00 -0.10 -0.63
C ALA A 271 -21.06 -0.56 -1.64
N LYS A 272 -21.24 0.19 -2.74
CA LYS A 272 -22.19 -0.16 -3.81
C LYS A 272 -21.90 -1.53 -4.43
N THR A 273 -20.63 -1.78 -4.77
CA THR A 273 -20.22 -3.08 -5.34
C THR A 273 -20.36 -4.20 -4.31
N LEU A 274 -19.92 -3.98 -3.06
CA LEU A 274 -19.99 -5.01 -2.02
C LEU A 274 -21.44 -5.38 -1.68
N LYS A 275 -22.36 -4.43 -1.56
CA LYS A 275 -23.79 -4.71 -1.37
C LYS A 275 -24.37 -5.57 -2.47
N LYS A 276 -23.95 -5.38 -3.72
CA LYS A 276 -24.36 -6.21 -4.85
C LYS A 276 -23.75 -7.62 -4.78
N LEU A 277 -22.44 -7.73 -4.46
CA LEU A 277 -21.76 -9.03 -4.43
C LEU A 277 -22.13 -9.89 -3.21
N PHE A 278 -22.61 -9.29 -2.16
CA PHE A 278 -22.98 -9.92 -0.88
C PHE A 278 -24.47 -9.69 -0.52
N GLU A 279 -25.32 -9.49 -1.53
CA GLU A 279 -26.76 -9.18 -1.34
C GLU A 279 -27.51 -10.21 -0.50
N ASP A 280 -27.05 -11.46 -0.47
CA ASP A 280 -27.65 -12.54 0.31
C ASP A 280 -27.34 -12.47 1.81
N VAL A 281 -26.37 -11.64 2.24
CA VAL A 281 -25.86 -11.60 3.63
C VAL A 281 -25.76 -10.18 4.23
N LEU A 282 -25.81 -9.14 3.42
CA LEU A 282 -25.88 -7.72 3.80
C LEU A 282 -27.33 -7.20 3.73
#